data_ab123b76f3e906d4f636ee44606c2bac
#
_entry.id   ab123b76f3e906d4f636ee44606c2bac
#
_cell.length_a   1.000
_cell.length_b   1.000
_cell.length_c   1.000
_cell.angle_alpha   90.00
_cell.angle_beta   90.00
_cell.angle_gamma   90.00
#
_symmetry.space_group_name_H-M   'P 1'
#
loop_
_entity.id
_entity.type
_entity.pdbx_description
1 polymer ?
#
loop_
_entity_poly.entity_id
_entity_poly.type
_entity_poly.pdbx_seq_one_letter_code
_entity_poly.pdbx_strand_id
1 'polypeptide(L)'
;MVQSSLRFNGSVWCNLDIALRNLDQLFGRAIQPLGLTIIEWYILRALYERDGQHASELARAVGRAATSFTPNLDKLQQKGFIERRPDPTDRRAVHIYLTSLAEQHREEVLNSARLVDQQIRKMFSDEEFETFQSIVAYLQTLEPDYSENSSDYKNGQLGERRG
;
A
#
# COMPACT_ATOMS: atom_id res chain seq x y z
N MET A 1 -1.81 11.20 28.69
CA MET A 1 -2.71 10.66 27.64
C MET A 1 -3.25 11.82 26.82
N VAL A 2 -2.90 11.89 25.56
CA VAL A 2 -3.52 12.85 24.63
C VAL A 2 -4.92 12.28 24.37
N GLN A 3 -5.95 12.95 24.89
CA GLN A 3 -7.35 12.65 24.54
C GLN A 3 -7.52 13.08 23.07
N SER A 4 -7.20 12.18 22.13
CA SER A 4 -7.43 12.43 20.71
C SER A 4 -8.90 12.17 20.43
N SER A 5 -9.69 13.23 20.31
CA SER A 5 -11.06 13.10 19.82
C SER A 5 -11.04 12.79 18.32
N LEU A 6 -11.88 11.87 17.89
CA LEU A 6 -12.10 11.61 16.47
C LEU A 6 -12.64 12.87 15.78
N ARG A 7 -12.11 13.22 14.61
CA ARG A 7 -12.53 14.40 13.84
C ARG A 7 -13.96 14.32 13.35
N PHE A 8 -14.37 13.11 12.91
CA PHE A 8 -15.72 12.82 12.40
C PHE A 8 -16.39 11.87 13.36
N ASN A 9 -17.28 12.41 14.19
CA ASN A 9 -18.00 11.62 15.19
C ASN A 9 -18.83 10.52 14.52
N GLY A 10 -18.63 9.26 14.94
CA GLY A 10 -19.36 8.09 14.45
C GLY A 10 -18.91 7.54 13.08
N SER A 11 -18.02 8.21 12.35
CA SER A 11 -17.52 7.69 11.06
C SER A 11 -16.16 7.01 11.21
N VAL A 12 -16.17 5.69 11.34
CA VAL A 12 -14.92 4.88 11.37
C VAL A 12 -14.11 5.07 10.11
N TRP A 13 -14.76 5.00 8.93
CA TRP A 13 -14.07 5.15 7.64
C TRP A 13 -13.35 6.49 7.50
N CYS A 14 -14.04 7.62 7.75
CA CYS A 14 -13.42 8.94 7.61
C CYS A 14 -12.22 9.13 8.53
N ASN A 15 -12.29 8.62 9.75
CA ASN A 15 -11.19 8.73 10.70
C ASN A 15 -10.01 7.81 10.37
N LEU A 16 -10.27 6.60 9.85
CA LEU A 16 -9.25 5.71 9.33
C LEU A 16 -8.53 6.30 8.11
N ASP A 17 -9.26 6.88 7.16
CA ASP A 17 -8.68 7.51 5.98
C ASP A 17 -7.74 8.68 6.37
N ILE A 18 -8.10 9.47 7.37
CA ILE A 18 -7.21 10.52 7.91
C ILE A 18 -5.96 9.90 8.55
N ALA A 19 -6.13 8.85 9.36
CA ALA A 19 -5.03 8.18 10.03
C ALA A 19 -4.06 7.57 9.00
N LEU A 20 -4.59 6.90 7.96
CA LEU A 20 -3.80 6.33 6.86
C LEU A 20 -3.01 7.40 6.11
N ARG A 21 -3.63 8.55 5.79
CA ARG A 21 -2.90 9.67 5.15
C ARG A 21 -1.76 10.21 6.01
N ASN A 22 -1.95 10.30 7.32
CA ASN A 22 -0.89 10.72 8.23
C ASN A 22 0.25 9.69 8.29
N LEU A 23 -0.07 8.40 8.30
CA LEU A 23 0.92 7.32 8.24
C LEU A 23 1.67 7.33 6.90
N ASP A 24 0.98 7.54 5.79
CA ASP A 24 1.59 7.67 4.46
C ASP A 24 2.57 8.85 4.40
N GLN A 25 2.23 9.98 5.01
CA GLN A 25 3.14 11.13 5.08
C GLN A 25 4.37 10.83 5.95
N LEU A 26 4.18 10.15 7.08
CA LEU A 26 5.27 9.75 7.97
C LEU A 26 6.21 8.78 7.23
N PHE A 27 5.65 7.77 6.59
CA PHE A 27 6.40 6.79 5.82
C PHE A 27 7.10 7.41 4.60
N GLY A 28 6.40 8.28 3.87
CA GLY A 28 6.97 9.02 2.75
C GLY A 28 8.23 9.80 3.12
N ARG A 29 8.26 10.42 4.33
CA ARG A 29 9.46 11.09 4.85
C ARG A 29 10.59 10.11 5.15
N ALA A 30 10.27 8.93 5.68
CA ALA A 30 11.27 7.89 5.99
C ALA A 30 11.98 7.34 4.73
N ILE A 31 11.26 7.26 3.60
CA ILE A 31 11.80 6.74 2.33
C ILE A 31 12.31 7.84 1.39
N GLN A 32 12.07 9.12 1.69
CA GLN A 32 12.53 10.24 0.87
C GLN A 32 14.05 10.23 0.60
N PRO A 33 14.92 9.94 1.59
CA PRO A 33 16.37 9.89 1.35
C PRO A 33 16.78 8.85 0.31
N LEU A 34 15.96 7.79 0.13
CA LEU A 34 16.17 6.74 -0.86
C LEU A 34 15.69 7.14 -2.27
N GLY A 35 15.05 8.31 -2.40
CA GLY A 35 14.44 8.76 -3.64
C GLY A 35 13.28 7.88 -4.11
N LEU A 36 12.63 7.15 -3.21
CA LEU A 36 11.54 6.22 -3.51
C LEU A 36 10.18 6.85 -3.20
N THR A 37 9.18 6.48 -3.98
CA THR A 37 7.77 6.64 -3.61
C THR A 37 7.30 5.44 -2.80
N ILE A 38 6.17 5.56 -2.09
CA ILE A 38 5.57 4.46 -1.31
C ILE A 38 5.31 3.23 -2.20
N ILE A 39 4.82 3.42 -3.41
CA ILE A 39 4.55 2.30 -4.34
C ILE A 39 5.86 1.64 -4.79
N GLU A 40 6.88 2.41 -5.13
CA GLU A 40 8.19 1.89 -5.50
C GLU A 40 8.83 1.10 -4.35
N TRP A 41 8.67 1.58 -3.12
CA TRP A 41 9.12 0.86 -1.93
C TRP A 41 8.40 -0.50 -1.78
N TYR A 42 7.07 -0.55 -1.94
CA TYR A 42 6.32 -1.80 -1.87
C TYR A 42 6.73 -2.78 -2.96
N ILE A 43 7.04 -2.31 -4.17
CA ILE A 43 7.55 -3.16 -5.25
C ILE A 43 8.88 -3.79 -4.85
N LEU A 44 9.83 -3.00 -4.35
CA LEU A 44 11.12 -3.50 -3.88
C LEU A 44 10.93 -4.47 -2.71
N ARG A 45 10.05 -4.14 -1.76
CA ARG A 45 9.74 -5.02 -0.63
C ARG A 45 9.23 -6.39 -1.07
N ALA A 46 8.31 -6.43 -2.05
CA ALA A 46 7.79 -7.66 -2.62
C ALA A 46 8.87 -8.47 -3.37
N LEU A 47 9.75 -7.80 -4.10
CA LEU A 47 10.87 -8.44 -4.78
C LEU A 47 11.93 -8.97 -3.80
N TYR A 48 12.16 -8.28 -2.68
CA TYR A 48 13.05 -8.79 -1.63
C TYR A 48 12.53 -10.06 -0.95
N GLU A 49 11.23 -10.29 -0.95
CA GLU A 49 10.63 -11.55 -0.47
C GLU A 49 10.75 -12.66 -1.52
N ARG A 50 10.45 -12.34 -2.78
CA ARG A 50 10.57 -13.26 -3.91
C ARG A 50 10.97 -12.49 -5.16
N ASP A 51 12.19 -12.68 -5.61
CA ASP A 51 12.71 -12.05 -6.83
C ASP A 51 12.15 -12.73 -8.09
N GLY A 52 12.25 -12.07 -9.24
CA GLY A 52 11.85 -12.64 -10.52
C GLY A 52 10.35 -12.81 -10.70
N GLN A 53 9.54 -11.94 -10.14
CA GLN A 53 8.08 -11.99 -10.26
C GLN A 53 7.58 -11.34 -11.56
N HIS A 54 6.44 -11.81 -12.06
CA HIS A 54 5.72 -11.12 -13.12
C HIS A 54 5.13 -9.78 -12.64
N ALA A 55 5.00 -8.81 -13.53
CA ALA A 55 4.42 -7.50 -13.21
C ALA A 55 2.99 -7.63 -12.64
N SER A 56 2.19 -8.60 -13.10
CA SER A 56 0.85 -8.88 -12.60
C SER A 56 0.85 -9.46 -11.18
N GLU A 57 1.85 -10.29 -10.84
CA GLU A 57 2.01 -10.83 -9.48
C GLU A 57 2.39 -9.71 -8.51
N LEU A 58 3.36 -8.86 -8.89
CA LEU A 58 3.75 -7.69 -8.11
C LEU A 58 2.60 -6.71 -7.90
N ALA A 59 1.81 -6.42 -8.95
CA ALA A 59 0.65 -5.55 -8.84
C ALA A 59 -0.36 -6.09 -7.82
N ARG A 60 -0.60 -7.40 -7.82
CA ARG A 60 -1.47 -8.08 -6.85
C ARG A 60 -0.89 -8.02 -5.45
N ALA A 61 0.40 -8.31 -5.27
CA ALA A 61 1.09 -8.25 -3.98
C ALA A 61 1.07 -6.85 -3.36
N VAL A 62 1.16 -5.81 -4.20
CA VAL A 62 1.11 -4.39 -3.77
C VAL A 62 -0.32 -3.87 -3.63
N GLY A 63 -1.35 -4.67 -4.02
CA GLY A 63 -2.75 -4.28 -3.93
C GLY A 63 -3.12 -3.12 -4.87
N ARG A 64 -2.52 -3.06 -6.05
CA ARG A 64 -2.75 -1.98 -7.04
C ARG A 64 -3.20 -2.53 -8.38
N ALA A 65 -3.99 -1.73 -9.12
CA ALA A 65 -4.38 -2.10 -10.47
C ALA A 65 -3.17 -2.11 -11.42
N ALA A 66 -3.09 -3.12 -12.29
CA ALA A 66 -1.97 -3.30 -13.21
C ALA A 66 -1.71 -2.09 -14.12
N THR A 67 -2.76 -1.36 -14.52
CA THR A 67 -2.67 -0.16 -15.38
C THR A 67 -1.93 1.01 -14.75
N SER A 68 -2.02 1.17 -13.42
CA SER A 68 -1.30 2.22 -12.68
C SER A 68 0.08 1.76 -12.20
N PHE A 69 0.43 0.50 -12.43
CA PHE A 69 1.63 -0.14 -11.88
C PHE A 69 2.85 0.03 -12.80
N THR A 70 2.66 -0.08 -14.11
CA THR A 70 3.73 0.01 -15.13
C THR A 70 4.59 1.26 -15.00
N PRO A 71 4.04 2.49 -14.81
CA PRO A 71 4.87 3.69 -14.65
C PRO A 71 5.81 3.64 -13.43
N ASN A 72 5.44 2.92 -12.38
CA ASN A 72 6.32 2.76 -11.21
C ASN A 72 7.46 1.78 -11.48
N LEU A 73 7.20 0.72 -12.24
CA LEU A 73 8.27 -0.18 -12.73
C LEU A 73 9.26 0.57 -13.65
N ASP A 74 8.75 1.44 -14.55
CA ASP A 74 9.60 2.23 -15.43
C ASP A 74 10.52 3.15 -14.64
N LYS A 75 10.00 3.82 -13.61
CA LYS A 75 10.78 4.67 -12.72
C LYS A 75 11.83 3.89 -11.93
N LEU A 76 11.47 2.72 -11.37
CA LEU A 76 12.44 1.87 -10.66
C LEU A 76 13.54 1.36 -11.58
N GLN A 77 13.22 1.03 -12.84
CA GLN A 77 14.21 0.65 -13.84
C GLN A 77 15.12 1.83 -14.21
N GLN A 78 14.56 3.04 -14.40
CA GLN A 78 15.35 4.26 -14.64
C GLN A 78 16.29 4.59 -13.47
N LYS A 79 15.86 4.34 -12.23
CA LYS A 79 16.68 4.48 -11.02
C LYS A 79 17.70 3.36 -10.86
N GLY A 80 17.67 2.33 -11.70
CA GLY A 80 18.58 1.20 -11.67
C GLY A 80 18.32 0.17 -10.58
N PHE A 81 17.16 0.20 -9.91
CA PHE A 81 16.82 -0.77 -8.85
C PHE A 81 16.33 -2.10 -9.40
N ILE A 82 15.67 -2.09 -10.56
CA ILE A 82 15.13 -3.31 -11.18
C ILE A 82 15.57 -3.42 -12.64
N GLU A 83 15.51 -4.64 -13.13
CA GLU A 83 15.63 -4.95 -14.55
C GLU A 83 14.51 -5.87 -15.00
N ARG A 84 14.15 -5.80 -16.29
CA ARG A 84 13.17 -6.65 -16.94
C ARG A 84 13.87 -7.70 -17.76
N ARG A 85 13.50 -8.96 -17.57
CA ARG A 85 14.01 -10.07 -18.37
C ARG A 85 12.83 -10.80 -19.04
N PRO A 86 12.92 -11.12 -20.35
CA PRO A 86 11.91 -11.94 -21.02
C PRO A 86 11.82 -13.31 -20.36
N ASP A 87 10.60 -13.86 -20.30
CA ASP A 87 10.43 -15.26 -19.90
C ASP A 87 11.01 -16.18 -20.98
N PRO A 88 11.79 -17.21 -20.62
CA PRO A 88 12.42 -18.11 -21.59
C PRO A 88 11.41 -18.97 -22.34
N THR A 89 10.20 -19.16 -21.80
CA THR A 89 9.15 -20.03 -22.36
C THR A 89 8.00 -19.26 -23.00
N ASP A 90 7.69 -18.05 -22.51
CA ASP A 90 6.66 -17.16 -23.05
C ASP A 90 7.24 -15.79 -23.39
N ARG A 91 7.47 -15.53 -24.67
CA ARG A 91 8.00 -14.26 -25.16
C ARG A 91 7.12 -13.03 -24.86
N ARG A 92 5.88 -13.24 -24.45
CA ARG A 92 4.94 -12.16 -24.06
C ARG A 92 5.03 -11.83 -22.58
N ALA A 93 5.64 -12.70 -21.78
CA ALA A 93 5.81 -12.54 -20.35
C ALA A 93 7.16 -11.90 -20.04
N VAL A 94 7.15 -11.03 -19.04
CA VAL A 94 8.35 -10.34 -18.54
C VAL A 94 8.43 -10.52 -17.05
N HIS A 95 9.58 -10.95 -16.58
CA HIS A 95 9.91 -11.03 -15.16
C HIS A 95 10.69 -9.79 -14.73
N ILE A 96 10.45 -9.38 -13.51
CA ILE A 96 11.08 -8.24 -12.85
C ILE A 96 12.08 -8.77 -11.83
N TYR A 97 13.32 -8.35 -11.95
CA TYR A 97 14.43 -8.75 -11.08
C TYR A 97 15.06 -7.56 -10.39
N LEU A 98 15.54 -7.79 -9.19
CA LEU A 98 16.39 -6.83 -8.48
C LEU A 98 17.77 -6.74 -9.17
N THR A 99 18.35 -5.55 -9.15
CA THR A 99 19.73 -5.34 -9.56
C THR A 99 20.68 -5.43 -8.36
N SER A 100 21.99 -5.45 -8.62
CA SER A 100 22.99 -5.35 -7.56
C SER A 100 22.87 -4.05 -6.75
N LEU A 101 22.43 -2.95 -7.38
CA LEU A 101 22.15 -1.70 -6.69
C LEU A 101 21.00 -1.86 -5.66
N ALA A 102 19.92 -2.51 -6.06
CA ALA A 102 18.81 -2.79 -5.15
C ALA A 102 19.26 -3.63 -3.95
N GLU A 103 20.12 -4.65 -4.18
CA GLU A 103 20.66 -5.49 -3.12
C GLU A 103 21.57 -4.71 -2.16
N GLN A 104 22.38 -3.77 -2.67
CA GLN A 104 23.19 -2.89 -1.84
C GLN A 104 22.35 -2.01 -0.90
N HIS A 105 21.17 -1.59 -1.34
CA HIS A 105 20.23 -0.76 -0.56
C HIS A 105 19.19 -1.56 0.23
N ARG A 106 19.23 -2.90 0.19
CA ARG A 106 18.21 -3.77 0.82
C ARG A 106 17.97 -3.43 2.29
N GLU A 107 19.04 -3.35 3.07
CA GLU A 107 18.92 -3.05 4.50
C GLU A 107 18.30 -1.67 4.75
N GLU A 108 18.73 -0.67 4.00
CA GLU A 108 18.27 0.70 4.13
C GLU A 108 16.76 0.81 3.78
N VAL A 109 16.36 0.16 2.69
CA VAL A 109 14.94 0.08 2.28
C VAL A 109 14.10 -0.60 3.35
N LEU A 110 14.54 -1.74 3.89
CA LEU A 110 13.79 -2.48 4.91
C LEU A 110 13.77 -1.73 6.26
N ASN A 111 14.85 -1.05 6.63
CA ASN A 111 14.94 -0.28 7.86
C ASN A 111 14.01 0.94 7.87
N SER A 112 13.70 1.53 6.71
CA SER A 112 12.77 2.67 6.64
C SER A 112 11.38 2.34 7.22
N ALA A 113 10.85 1.14 6.96
CA ALA A 113 9.61 0.67 7.57
C ALA A 113 9.75 0.43 9.07
N ARG A 114 10.85 -0.18 9.51
CA ARG A 114 11.10 -0.44 10.94
C ARG A 114 11.13 0.84 11.78
N LEU A 115 11.64 1.93 11.24
CA LEU A 115 11.64 3.23 11.93
C LEU A 115 10.22 3.74 12.17
N VAL A 116 9.34 3.59 11.21
CA VAL A 116 7.92 3.96 11.33
C VAL A 116 7.21 3.03 12.31
N ASP A 117 7.42 1.72 12.18
CA ASP A 117 6.86 0.73 13.11
C ASP A 117 7.24 1.02 14.56
N GLN A 118 8.50 1.38 14.81
CA GLN A 118 8.97 1.76 16.14
C GLN A 118 8.30 3.04 16.66
N GLN A 119 8.01 4.01 15.80
CA GLN A 119 7.29 5.23 16.19
C GLN A 119 5.84 4.90 16.56
N ILE A 120 5.17 4.07 15.76
CA ILE A 120 3.80 3.62 16.05
C ILE A 120 3.80 2.81 17.36
N ARG A 121 4.73 1.87 17.50
CA ARG A 121 4.84 1.02 18.69
C ARG A 121 4.97 1.82 20.00
N LYS A 122 5.73 2.92 19.98
CA LYS A 122 5.93 3.79 21.15
C LYS A 122 4.67 4.56 21.59
N MET A 123 3.65 4.60 20.76
CA MET A 123 2.39 5.29 21.07
C MET A 123 1.45 4.47 21.97
N PHE A 124 1.73 3.17 22.12
CA PHE A 124 0.85 2.20 22.77
C PHE A 124 1.57 1.45 23.89
N SER A 125 0.82 1.00 24.90
CA SER A 125 1.26 -0.07 25.79
C SER A 125 1.35 -1.41 25.01
N ASP A 126 1.91 -2.45 25.64
CA ASP A 126 2.03 -3.76 24.98
C ASP A 126 0.65 -4.34 24.65
N GLU A 127 -0.29 -4.29 25.57
CA GLU A 127 -1.66 -4.77 25.39
C GLU A 127 -2.44 -3.99 24.31
N GLU A 128 -2.31 -2.66 24.30
CA GLU A 128 -2.93 -1.81 23.28
C GLU A 128 -2.35 -2.10 21.89
N PHE A 129 -1.04 -2.35 21.80
CA PHE A 129 -0.39 -2.64 20.53
C PHE A 129 -0.80 -4.02 19.97
N GLU A 130 -0.91 -5.05 20.81
CA GLU A 130 -1.43 -6.36 20.42
C GLU A 130 -2.87 -6.26 19.91
N THR A 131 -3.69 -5.48 20.60
CA THR A 131 -5.07 -5.20 20.18
C THR A 131 -5.10 -4.48 18.84
N PHE A 132 -4.25 -3.45 18.67
CA PHE A 132 -4.14 -2.71 17.42
C PHE A 132 -3.72 -3.63 16.26
N GLN A 133 -2.71 -4.48 16.45
CA GLN A 133 -2.29 -5.46 15.43
C GLN A 133 -3.42 -6.41 15.05
N SER A 134 -4.18 -6.89 16.02
CA SER A 134 -5.33 -7.76 15.79
C SER A 134 -6.43 -7.07 14.96
N ILE A 135 -6.72 -5.80 15.27
CA ILE A 135 -7.67 -4.98 14.50
C ILE A 135 -7.17 -4.81 13.05
N VAL A 136 -5.90 -4.46 12.85
CA VAL A 136 -5.32 -4.29 11.52
C VAL A 136 -5.39 -5.60 10.73
N ALA A 137 -5.05 -6.73 11.35
CA ALA A 137 -5.15 -8.05 10.72
C ALA A 137 -6.58 -8.38 10.29
N TYR A 138 -7.56 -8.08 11.13
CA TYR A 138 -8.97 -8.28 10.80
C TYR A 138 -9.44 -7.39 9.65
N LEU A 139 -9.05 -6.11 9.64
CA LEU A 139 -9.39 -5.18 8.54
C LEU A 139 -8.81 -5.62 7.19
N GLN A 140 -7.65 -6.31 7.18
CA GLN A 140 -7.06 -6.85 5.96
C GLN A 140 -7.84 -8.02 5.36
N THR A 141 -8.72 -8.67 6.12
CA THR A 141 -9.58 -9.76 5.62
C THR A 141 -10.90 -9.28 5.03
N LEU A 142 -11.20 -7.97 5.13
CA LEU A 142 -12.44 -7.42 4.58
C LEU A 142 -12.37 -7.45 3.05
N GLU A 143 -13.26 -8.22 2.45
CA GLU A 143 -13.49 -8.20 1.01
C GLU A 143 -14.65 -7.24 0.70
N PRO A 144 -14.54 -6.41 -0.36
CA PRO A 144 -15.68 -5.60 -0.79
C PRO A 144 -16.76 -6.54 -1.34
N ASP A 145 -17.87 -6.69 -0.61
CA ASP A 145 -19.03 -7.37 -1.14
C ASP A 145 -19.79 -6.43 -2.07
N TYR A 146 -19.61 -6.62 -3.37
CA TYR A 146 -20.32 -5.85 -4.41
C TYR A 146 -21.70 -6.45 -4.75
N SER A 147 -22.15 -7.50 -4.07
CA SER A 147 -23.36 -8.27 -4.45
C SER A 147 -24.69 -7.58 -4.11
N GLU A 148 -24.73 -6.65 -3.16
CA GLU A 148 -26.01 -6.12 -2.65
C GLU A 148 -26.40 -4.69 -3.07
N ASN A 149 -25.57 -3.90 -3.77
CA ASN A 149 -25.86 -2.47 -3.94
C ASN A 149 -25.97 -1.93 -5.38
N SER A 150 -26.25 -2.79 -6.38
CA SER A 150 -26.55 -2.26 -7.74
C SER A 150 -28.01 -1.86 -7.99
N SER A 151 -28.94 -2.16 -7.07
CA SER A 151 -30.37 -1.87 -7.26
C SER A 151 -30.86 -0.56 -6.64
N ASP A 152 -30.24 -0.07 -5.56
CA ASP A 152 -30.80 1.06 -4.79
C ASP A 152 -30.40 2.46 -5.31
N TYR A 153 -29.33 2.55 -6.13
CA TYR A 153 -28.91 3.84 -6.69
C TYR A 153 -29.61 4.24 -8.00
N LYS A 154 -30.44 3.35 -8.59
CA LYS A 154 -31.14 3.65 -9.86
C LYS A 154 -32.52 4.28 -9.70
N ASN A 155 -33.10 4.38 -8.52
CA ASN A 155 -34.46 4.87 -8.30
C ASN A 155 -34.59 6.19 -7.51
N GLY A 156 -33.55 7.02 -7.50
CA GLY A 156 -33.62 8.39 -7.00
C GLY A 156 -34.27 9.33 -8.03
N GLN A 157 -35.53 9.10 -8.41
CA GLN A 157 -36.32 10.10 -9.09
C GLN A 157 -36.59 11.27 -8.14
N LEU A 158 -36.03 12.42 -8.51
CA LEU A 158 -36.37 13.73 -7.97
C LEU A 158 -37.87 13.95 -8.12
N GLY A 159 -38.64 13.75 -7.06
CA GLY A 159 -40.01 14.18 -6.96
C GLY A 159 -40.07 15.71 -6.90
N GLU A 160 -40.37 16.32 -8.02
CA GLU A 160 -40.86 17.71 -8.06
C GLU A 160 -42.09 17.84 -7.17
N ARG A 161 -41.97 18.58 -6.09
CA ARG A 161 -43.16 19.13 -5.41
C ARG A 161 -43.37 20.53 -5.95
N ARG A 162 -44.31 20.61 -6.89
CA ARG A 162 -45.12 21.82 -7.14
C ARG A 162 -46.24 21.83 -6.10
N GLY A 163 -46.43 22.99 -5.46
CA GLY A 163 -47.54 23.27 -4.60
C GLY A 163 -47.21 24.42 -3.67
#